data_9e6b4bde04f229a00dc57ef0ec6eda9b
#
_entry.id   9e6b4bde04f229a00dc57ef0ec6eda9b
#
_cell.length_a   1.000
_cell.length_b   1.000
_cell.length_c   1.000
_cell.angle_alpha   90.00
_cell.angle_beta   90.00
_cell.angle_gamma   90.00
#
_symmetry.space_group_name_H-M   'P 1'
#
loop_
_entity.id
_entity.type
_entity.pdbx_description
1 polymer ?
#
loop_
_entity_poly.entity_id
_entity_poly.type
_entity_poly.pdbx_seq_one_letter_code
_entity_poly.pdbx_strand_id
1 'polypeptide(L)'
;MKFLMLILKNLRRNMLRSALTSAGVMVLVFVITLIWSILGFLDTVTSEKTSNFKGIVTEKWSIPSQMPFSYADTLENGAAREDTDIKPMDSMTWQFFIGTTEKGKGFSLKTFVFAFCMEPKKLLTMMDELDSLAPAPKAELEKAVEAMEQNRQGIIIGQKRLAALEKRVGDRIKIFGVNYRDLELECEIVGTFPLGRYDNNSCINRDYLNASLDAYKSSQGKPHPLANKTMNLVWVKVPDRESFAQVSDQINNSPMFASPPVKIETASSGVANFLAAYKDLLTILRWALAPSIIATLAVVISNAISISVRERRKEMAVLKVIGFQPNQIMFLVLGEAILLGVVAGSISSIGTYFFVNRVMGGIPFPIAFFSSFPVL
;
A
#
# COMPACT_ATOMS: atom_id res chain seq x y z
N MET A 1 6.08 -33.14 33.32
CA MET A 1 6.95 -32.13 33.94
C MET A 1 8.43 -32.50 33.95
N LYS A 2 8.87 -33.71 34.33
CA LYS A 2 10.31 -34.07 34.40
C LYS A 2 11.04 -33.98 33.06
N PHE A 3 10.43 -34.40 31.95
CA PHE A 3 11.03 -34.30 30.59
C PHE A 3 11.28 -32.84 30.14
N LEU A 4 10.31 -31.95 30.37
CA LEU A 4 10.46 -30.54 30.02
C LEU A 4 11.60 -29.86 30.75
N MET A 5 11.74 -30.19 32.07
CA MET A 5 12.84 -29.67 32.89
C MET A 5 14.21 -30.16 32.42
N LEU A 6 14.30 -31.41 31.95
CA LEU A 6 15.53 -31.95 31.34
C LEU A 6 15.88 -31.21 30.01
N ILE A 7 14.88 -30.94 29.17
CA ILE A 7 15.05 -30.19 27.90
C ILE A 7 15.58 -28.79 28.21
N LEU A 8 14.93 -28.06 29.14
CA LEU A 8 15.36 -26.70 29.52
C LEU A 8 16.78 -26.66 30.10
N LYS A 9 17.13 -27.63 30.93
CA LYS A 9 18.49 -27.74 31.52
C LYS A 9 19.54 -28.01 30.43
N ASN A 10 19.19 -28.81 29.41
CA ASN A 10 20.05 -29.11 28.30
C ASN A 10 20.27 -27.88 27.40
N LEU A 11 19.23 -27.11 27.10
CA LEU A 11 19.33 -25.85 26.33
C LEU A 11 20.24 -24.84 27.03
N ARG A 12 20.10 -24.71 28.36
CA ARG A 12 20.91 -23.78 29.15
C ARG A 12 22.39 -24.18 29.22
N ARG A 13 22.75 -25.47 29.09
CA ARG A 13 24.12 -25.93 29.14
C ARG A 13 24.94 -25.58 27.91
N ASN A 14 24.33 -25.48 26.72
CA ASN A 14 24.94 -25.14 25.45
C ASN A 14 24.35 -23.86 24.83
N MET A 15 24.39 -22.77 25.60
CA MET A 15 23.72 -21.51 25.24
C MET A 15 24.15 -20.93 23.91
N LEU A 16 25.46 -20.97 23.58
CA LEU A 16 25.97 -20.38 22.33
C LEU A 16 25.37 -21.06 21.10
N ARG A 17 25.36 -22.40 21.09
CA ARG A 17 24.80 -23.17 19.98
C ARG A 17 23.30 -22.96 19.86
N SER A 18 22.58 -23.06 21.00
CA SER A 18 21.15 -22.83 21.03
C SER A 18 20.79 -21.42 20.53
N ALA A 19 21.59 -20.41 20.90
CA ALA A 19 21.42 -19.03 20.44
C ALA A 19 21.65 -18.88 18.93
N LEU A 20 22.72 -19.47 18.39
CA LEU A 20 23.02 -19.43 16.95
C LEU A 20 21.94 -20.14 16.12
N THR A 21 21.50 -21.32 16.58
CA THR A 21 20.40 -22.04 15.90
C THR A 21 19.10 -21.26 15.97
N SER A 22 18.75 -20.68 17.14
CA SER A 22 17.58 -19.83 17.30
C SER A 22 17.64 -18.60 16.41
N ALA A 23 18.81 -17.94 16.31
CA ALA A 23 18.99 -16.78 15.43
C ALA A 23 18.75 -17.16 13.96
N GLY A 24 19.29 -18.30 13.49
CA GLY A 24 19.04 -18.81 12.15
C GLY A 24 17.55 -19.07 11.89
N VAL A 25 16.86 -19.72 12.83
CA VAL A 25 15.42 -19.95 12.75
C VAL A 25 14.63 -18.63 12.73
N MET A 26 15.00 -17.66 13.59
CA MET A 26 14.35 -16.36 13.64
C MET A 26 14.44 -15.61 12.30
N VAL A 27 15.61 -15.59 11.67
CA VAL A 27 15.80 -14.93 10.37
C VAL A 27 14.94 -15.59 9.29
N LEU A 28 14.91 -16.92 9.22
CA LEU A 28 14.10 -17.63 8.24
C LEU A 28 12.59 -17.42 8.46
N VAL A 29 12.13 -17.46 9.70
CA VAL A 29 10.71 -17.17 10.04
C VAL A 29 10.36 -15.72 9.72
N PHE A 30 11.27 -14.77 9.99
CA PHE A 30 11.09 -13.37 9.62
C PHE A 30 10.85 -13.21 8.11
N VAL A 31 11.70 -13.81 7.28
CA VAL A 31 11.59 -13.74 5.82
C VAL A 31 10.28 -14.38 5.32
N ILE A 32 9.92 -15.56 5.85
CA ILE A 32 8.66 -16.21 5.49
C ILE A 32 7.47 -15.31 5.85
N THR A 33 7.45 -14.75 7.06
CA THR A 33 6.37 -13.87 7.53
C THR A 33 6.21 -12.65 6.60
N LEU A 34 7.31 -12.02 6.18
CA LEU A 34 7.26 -10.92 5.23
C LEU A 34 6.69 -11.34 3.87
N ILE A 35 7.17 -12.46 3.30
CA ILE A 35 6.69 -12.95 2.01
C ILE A 35 5.18 -13.22 2.06
N TRP A 36 4.71 -13.95 3.08
CA TRP A 36 3.28 -14.25 3.22
C TRP A 36 2.44 -12.99 3.46
N SER A 37 2.95 -12.01 4.21
CA SER A 37 2.26 -10.73 4.40
C SER A 37 2.13 -9.95 3.10
N ILE A 38 3.16 -9.92 2.26
CA ILE A 38 3.11 -9.30 0.94
C ILE A 38 2.07 -10.00 0.06
N LEU A 39 2.11 -11.34 -0.01
CA LEU A 39 1.17 -12.11 -0.83
C LEU A 39 -0.27 -11.95 -0.35
N GLY A 40 -0.52 -11.99 0.97
CA GLY A 40 -1.85 -11.78 1.55
C GLY A 40 -2.39 -10.37 1.29
N PHE A 41 -1.54 -9.35 1.36
CA PHE A 41 -1.90 -7.99 0.99
C PHE A 41 -2.31 -7.90 -0.49
N LEU A 42 -1.54 -8.51 -1.40
CA LEU A 42 -1.84 -8.53 -2.82
C LEU A 42 -3.17 -9.23 -3.11
N ASP A 43 -3.44 -10.36 -2.47
CA ASP A 43 -4.72 -11.06 -2.59
C ASP A 43 -5.90 -10.17 -2.10
N THR A 44 -5.70 -9.40 -1.03
CA THR A 44 -6.72 -8.47 -0.50
C THR A 44 -6.98 -7.29 -1.44
N VAL A 45 -5.92 -6.71 -2.00
CA VAL A 45 -6.02 -5.55 -2.91
C VAL A 45 -6.63 -5.91 -4.26
N THR A 46 -6.41 -7.14 -4.74
CA THR A 46 -6.98 -7.62 -5.99
C THR A 46 -8.39 -8.16 -5.86
N SER A 47 -8.91 -8.32 -4.63
CA SER A 47 -10.29 -8.73 -4.42
C SER A 47 -11.28 -7.62 -4.79
N GLU A 48 -12.22 -7.91 -5.67
CA GLU A 48 -13.26 -6.94 -6.07
C GLU A 48 -14.28 -6.72 -4.96
N LYS A 49 -14.60 -5.46 -4.67
CA LYS A 49 -15.79 -5.12 -3.87
C LYS A 49 -17.05 -5.42 -4.68
N THR A 50 -17.98 -6.16 -4.11
CA THR A 50 -19.23 -6.60 -4.78
C THR A 50 -20.29 -5.50 -4.90
N SER A 51 -20.13 -4.37 -4.22
CA SER A 51 -21.10 -3.27 -4.25
C SER A 51 -20.41 -1.94 -4.56
N ASN A 52 -21.10 -1.05 -5.28
CA ASN A 52 -20.60 0.25 -5.70
C ASN A 52 -19.32 0.14 -6.57
N PHE A 53 -19.48 -0.41 -7.75
CA PHE A 53 -18.39 -0.53 -8.70
C PHE A 53 -17.86 0.84 -9.11
N LYS A 54 -16.54 1.01 -9.01
CA LYS A 54 -15.85 2.20 -9.47
C LYS A 54 -14.91 1.83 -10.60
N GLY A 55 -15.11 2.44 -11.75
CA GLY A 55 -14.22 2.35 -12.88
C GLY A 55 -13.22 3.49 -12.89
N ILE A 56 -11.99 3.18 -13.28
CA ILE A 56 -10.91 4.16 -13.45
C ILE A 56 -10.61 4.25 -14.95
N VAL A 57 -10.81 5.43 -15.50
CA VAL A 57 -10.48 5.72 -16.89
C VAL A 57 -9.10 6.34 -16.96
N THR A 58 -8.27 5.79 -17.87
CA THR A 58 -6.89 6.25 -18.13
C THR A 58 -6.62 6.19 -19.62
N GLU A 59 -5.51 6.77 -20.06
CA GLU A 59 -4.98 6.48 -21.39
C GLU A 59 -4.61 5.00 -21.52
N LYS A 60 -4.82 4.47 -22.72
CA LYS A 60 -4.58 3.05 -23.01
C LYS A 60 -3.10 2.67 -22.90
N TRP A 61 -2.18 3.57 -23.25
CA TRP A 61 -0.77 3.26 -23.45
C TRP A 61 0.20 4.10 -22.61
N SER A 62 -0.27 5.13 -21.89
CA SER A 62 0.56 6.06 -21.14
C SER A 62 0.34 6.01 -19.64
N ILE A 63 1.43 5.97 -18.86
CA ILE A 63 1.41 6.07 -17.40
C ILE A 63 2.51 7.07 -16.99
N PRO A 64 2.18 8.19 -16.31
CA PRO A 64 0.84 8.66 -15.98
C PRO A 64 0.07 9.18 -17.21
N SER A 65 -1.23 8.96 -17.19
CA SER A 65 -2.15 9.49 -18.21
C SER A 65 -2.12 11.01 -18.28
N GLN A 66 -2.30 11.56 -19.48
CA GLN A 66 -2.42 13.00 -19.74
C GLN A 66 -3.61 13.28 -20.68
N MET A 67 -4.78 12.79 -20.32
CA MET A 67 -6.01 12.96 -21.11
C MET A 67 -6.38 14.44 -21.22
N PRO A 68 -6.76 14.93 -22.41
CA PRO A 68 -7.26 16.29 -22.58
C PRO A 68 -8.49 16.56 -21.72
N PHE A 69 -8.58 17.75 -21.13
CA PHE A 69 -9.72 18.13 -20.30
C PHE A 69 -11.04 18.17 -21.08
N SER A 70 -10.97 18.28 -22.41
CA SER A 70 -12.15 18.15 -23.28
C SER A 70 -12.84 16.79 -23.22
N TYR A 71 -12.19 15.76 -22.69
CA TYR A 71 -12.81 14.46 -22.48
C TYR A 71 -13.64 14.39 -21.18
N ALA A 72 -13.50 15.37 -20.27
CA ALA A 72 -14.08 15.31 -18.93
C ALA A 72 -15.60 15.04 -18.97
N ASP A 73 -16.36 15.93 -19.61
CA ASP A 73 -17.82 15.85 -19.64
C ASP A 73 -18.33 14.55 -20.28
N THR A 74 -17.66 14.09 -21.34
CA THR A 74 -18.04 12.86 -22.03
C THR A 74 -17.73 11.63 -21.16
N LEU A 75 -16.57 11.61 -20.49
CA LEU A 75 -16.19 10.51 -19.59
C LEU A 75 -17.02 10.49 -18.32
N GLU A 76 -17.35 11.66 -17.76
CA GLU A 76 -18.20 11.79 -16.57
C GLU A 76 -19.63 11.27 -16.83
N ASN A 77 -20.09 11.37 -18.10
CA ASN A 77 -21.37 10.79 -18.53
C ASN A 77 -21.25 9.35 -19.08
N GLY A 78 -20.12 8.67 -18.88
CA GLY A 78 -19.92 7.28 -19.32
C GLY A 78 -19.89 7.10 -20.83
N ALA A 79 -19.60 8.17 -21.59
CA ALA A 79 -19.66 8.21 -23.06
C ALA A 79 -21.04 7.82 -23.64
N ALA A 80 -22.12 8.04 -22.88
CA ALA A 80 -23.48 7.78 -23.33
C ALA A 80 -23.85 8.61 -24.57
N ARG A 81 -24.43 7.98 -25.58
CA ARG A 81 -24.83 8.58 -26.86
C ARG A 81 -26.31 8.45 -27.14
N GLU A 82 -26.90 7.38 -26.66
CA GLU A 82 -28.32 7.05 -26.84
C GLU A 82 -29.05 7.09 -25.49
N ASP A 83 -30.36 7.26 -25.50
CA ASP A 83 -31.14 7.29 -24.28
C ASP A 83 -31.16 5.94 -23.53
N THR A 84 -30.79 4.87 -24.24
CA THR A 84 -30.62 3.52 -23.69
C THR A 84 -29.29 3.28 -22.99
N ASP A 85 -28.32 4.17 -23.22
CA ASP A 85 -26.98 4.05 -22.66
C ASP A 85 -26.99 4.33 -21.15
N ILE A 86 -26.14 3.58 -20.42
CA ILE A 86 -26.02 3.75 -18.97
C ILE A 86 -25.12 4.95 -18.66
N LYS A 87 -25.63 5.84 -17.80
CA LYS A 87 -24.85 6.92 -17.21
C LYS A 87 -24.35 6.52 -15.82
N PRO A 88 -23.10 6.86 -15.47
CA PRO A 88 -22.60 6.68 -14.11
C PRO A 88 -23.48 7.40 -13.08
N MET A 89 -23.56 6.85 -11.88
CA MET A 89 -24.25 7.48 -10.74
C MET A 89 -23.49 8.70 -10.23
N ASP A 90 -22.17 8.67 -10.29
CA ASP A 90 -21.28 9.74 -9.89
C ASP A 90 -19.96 9.61 -10.64
N SER A 91 -19.22 10.72 -10.76
CA SER A 91 -17.94 10.76 -11.46
C SER A 91 -17.02 11.80 -10.85
N MET A 92 -15.72 11.66 -11.11
CA MET A 92 -14.69 12.53 -10.56
C MET A 92 -13.47 12.56 -11.46
N THR A 93 -12.96 13.74 -11.78
CA THR A 93 -11.72 13.93 -12.52
C THR A 93 -10.55 14.21 -11.58
N TRP A 94 -9.39 13.65 -11.88
CA TRP A 94 -8.18 13.79 -11.08
C TRP A 94 -7.03 14.37 -11.89
N GLN A 95 -6.29 15.27 -11.24
CA GLN A 95 -4.94 15.66 -11.65
C GLN A 95 -3.97 15.34 -10.50
N PHE A 96 -2.77 14.92 -10.81
CA PHE A 96 -1.74 14.68 -9.79
C PHE A 96 -0.82 15.88 -9.71
N PHE A 97 -0.61 16.37 -8.50
CA PHE A 97 0.42 17.35 -8.21
C PHE A 97 1.48 16.71 -7.31
N ILE A 98 2.69 16.67 -7.79
CA ILE A 98 3.85 16.17 -7.06
C ILE A 98 4.76 17.36 -6.77
N GLY A 99 5.09 17.56 -5.50
CA GLY A 99 5.91 18.68 -5.08
C GLY A 99 6.76 18.39 -3.85
N THR A 100 7.52 19.40 -3.48
CA THR A 100 8.33 19.42 -2.27
C THR A 100 8.15 20.75 -1.53
N THR A 101 8.28 20.76 -0.22
CA THR A 101 8.22 22.00 0.57
C THR A 101 9.55 22.76 0.60
N GLU A 102 10.62 22.22 0.02
CA GLU A 102 11.95 22.83 -0.03
C GLU A 102 12.43 23.01 -1.47
N LYS A 103 12.69 24.25 -1.87
CA LYS A 103 13.17 24.58 -3.23
C LYS A 103 14.65 24.22 -3.39
N GLY A 104 14.97 23.51 -4.49
CA GLY A 104 16.37 23.27 -4.88
C GLY A 104 17.11 22.18 -4.10
N LYS A 105 16.50 21.56 -3.11
CA LYS A 105 17.04 20.37 -2.43
C LYS A 105 16.57 19.11 -3.17
N GLY A 106 17.45 18.10 -3.20
CA GLY A 106 17.12 16.80 -3.79
C GLY A 106 15.88 16.17 -3.14
N PHE A 107 15.33 15.14 -3.78
CA PHE A 107 14.16 14.42 -3.30
C PHE A 107 14.36 13.91 -1.87
N SER A 108 13.47 14.28 -0.98
CA SER A 108 13.43 13.82 0.40
C SER A 108 12.01 13.39 0.77
N LEU A 109 11.89 12.21 1.36
CA LEU A 109 10.61 11.71 1.86
C LEU A 109 9.99 12.61 2.94
N LYS A 110 10.79 13.42 3.65
CA LYS A 110 10.30 14.35 4.67
C LYS A 110 9.57 15.56 4.07
N THR A 111 10.03 16.06 2.92
CA THR A 111 9.52 17.27 2.29
C THR A 111 8.61 17.02 1.11
N PHE A 112 8.49 15.76 0.70
CA PHE A 112 7.68 15.32 -0.44
C PHE A 112 6.18 15.48 -0.17
N VAL A 113 5.46 16.04 -1.14
CA VAL A 113 4.00 16.16 -1.11
C VAL A 113 3.43 15.57 -2.39
N PHE A 114 2.61 14.55 -2.25
CA PHE A 114 1.79 14.00 -3.32
C PHE A 114 0.34 14.42 -3.09
N ALA A 115 -0.22 15.18 -4.03
CA ALA A 115 -1.58 15.69 -3.91
C ALA A 115 -2.46 15.22 -5.07
N PHE A 116 -3.68 14.80 -4.72
CA PHE A 116 -4.79 14.66 -5.65
C PHE A 116 -5.44 16.04 -5.84
N CYS A 117 -5.53 16.50 -7.06
CA CYS A 117 -6.23 17.73 -7.38
C CYS A 117 -7.58 17.36 -7.98
N MET A 118 -8.65 17.61 -7.24
CA MET A 118 -10.02 17.22 -7.59
C MET A 118 -11.05 18.21 -7.04
N GLU A 119 -12.31 18.00 -7.35
CA GLU A 119 -13.41 18.71 -6.73
C GLU A 119 -13.56 18.27 -5.26
N PRO A 120 -13.54 19.20 -4.27
CA PRO A 120 -13.53 18.83 -2.85
C PRO A 120 -14.68 17.92 -2.42
N LYS A 121 -15.92 18.18 -2.89
CA LYS A 121 -17.11 17.38 -2.56
C LYS A 121 -16.99 15.91 -2.93
N LYS A 122 -16.27 15.62 -4.00
CA LYS A 122 -16.08 14.25 -4.49
C LYS A 122 -15.22 13.37 -3.56
N LEU A 123 -14.49 13.97 -2.63
CA LEU A 123 -13.80 13.22 -1.56
C LEU A 123 -14.75 12.32 -0.76
N LEU A 124 -15.96 12.81 -0.47
CA LEU A 124 -16.92 12.13 0.40
C LEU A 124 -17.76 11.06 -0.34
N THR A 125 -17.88 11.16 -1.67
CA THR A 125 -18.76 10.29 -2.46
C THR A 125 -18.01 9.29 -3.33
N MET A 126 -16.80 9.65 -3.74
CA MET A 126 -16.03 8.88 -4.72
C MET A 126 -14.79 8.21 -4.17
N MET A 127 -14.18 8.74 -3.09
CA MET A 127 -12.97 8.13 -2.54
C MET A 127 -13.28 6.89 -1.72
N ASP A 128 -12.57 5.79 -2.01
CA ASP A 128 -12.72 4.54 -1.25
C ASP A 128 -12.35 4.74 0.22
N GLU A 129 -13.09 4.09 1.10
CA GLU A 129 -12.98 4.21 2.56
C GLU A 129 -13.48 5.55 3.12
N LEU A 130 -13.37 6.67 2.39
CA LEU A 130 -13.90 7.96 2.83
C LEU A 130 -15.42 8.04 2.63
N ASP A 131 -15.97 7.32 1.66
CA ASP A 131 -17.41 7.19 1.40
C ASP A 131 -18.14 6.34 2.47
N SER A 132 -17.42 5.60 3.30
CA SER A 132 -17.96 4.66 4.31
C SER A 132 -17.42 4.91 5.73
N LEU A 133 -16.99 6.13 6.03
CA LEU A 133 -16.46 6.50 7.34
C LEU A 133 -17.51 6.42 8.46
N ALA A 134 -17.04 6.14 9.68
CA ALA A 134 -17.82 6.31 10.89
C ALA A 134 -18.26 7.78 11.09
N PRO A 135 -19.37 8.06 11.82
CA PRO A 135 -19.94 9.41 11.90
C PRO A 135 -18.98 10.50 12.38
N ALA A 136 -18.14 10.23 13.37
CA ALA A 136 -17.23 11.24 13.92
C ALA A 136 -16.11 11.66 12.94
N PRO A 137 -15.26 10.75 12.39
CA PRO A 137 -14.26 11.11 11.39
C PRO A 137 -14.87 11.63 10.08
N LYS A 138 -16.12 11.22 9.76
CA LYS A 138 -16.84 11.76 8.61
C LYS A 138 -17.17 13.25 8.80
N ALA A 139 -17.70 13.62 9.95
CA ALA A 139 -18.04 15.01 10.27
C ALA A 139 -16.79 15.93 10.29
N GLU A 140 -15.62 15.42 10.73
CA GLU A 140 -14.39 16.18 10.66
C GLU A 140 -13.91 16.39 9.22
N LEU A 141 -14.01 15.36 8.38
CA LEU A 141 -13.65 15.47 6.97
C LEU A 141 -14.63 16.38 6.21
N GLU A 142 -15.92 16.32 6.50
CA GLU A 142 -16.94 17.22 5.92
C GLU A 142 -16.59 18.68 6.19
N LYS A 143 -16.22 19.03 7.42
CA LYS A 143 -15.77 20.40 7.76
C LYS A 143 -14.51 20.83 6.99
N ALA A 144 -13.56 19.89 6.82
CA ALA A 144 -12.36 20.17 6.05
C ALA A 144 -12.65 20.38 4.56
N VAL A 145 -13.60 19.61 4.00
CA VAL A 145 -14.09 19.75 2.61
C VAL A 145 -14.80 21.10 2.43
N GLU A 146 -15.69 21.47 3.34
CA GLU A 146 -16.36 22.78 3.31
C GLU A 146 -15.36 23.94 3.38
N ALA A 147 -14.35 23.83 4.26
CA ALA A 147 -13.30 24.83 4.36
C ALA A 147 -12.46 24.93 3.07
N MET A 148 -12.21 23.78 2.38
CA MET A 148 -11.53 23.79 1.09
C MET A 148 -12.37 24.38 -0.04
N GLU A 149 -13.70 24.28 0.02
CA GLU A 149 -14.59 24.93 -0.95
C GLU A 149 -14.62 26.45 -0.77
N GLN A 150 -14.65 26.91 0.49
CA GLN A 150 -14.61 28.33 0.80
C GLN A 150 -13.24 28.97 0.53
N ASN A 151 -12.16 28.23 0.79
CA ASN A 151 -10.80 28.64 0.53
C ASN A 151 -10.15 27.77 -0.54
N ARG A 152 -10.09 28.26 -1.79
CA ARG A 152 -9.48 27.51 -2.92
C ARG A 152 -8.03 27.13 -2.69
N GLN A 153 -7.30 27.84 -1.83
CA GLN A 153 -5.93 27.49 -1.45
C GLN A 153 -5.87 26.45 -0.32
N GLY A 154 -7.02 25.94 0.13
CA GLY A 154 -7.10 24.90 1.13
C GLY A 154 -6.47 23.59 0.67
N ILE A 155 -5.74 22.95 1.58
CA ILE A 155 -5.19 21.59 1.39
C ILE A 155 -5.60 20.72 2.56
N ILE A 156 -6.05 19.49 2.26
CA ILE A 156 -6.27 18.43 3.26
C ILE A 156 -5.05 17.49 3.18
N ILE A 157 -4.42 17.21 4.31
CA ILE A 157 -3.17 16.43 4.37
C ILE A 157 -3.37 15.21 5.27
N GLY A 158 -2.83 14.06 4.88
CA GLY A 158 -2.82 12.85 5.71
C GLY A 158 -2.01 13.05 7.00
N GLN A 159 -2.47 12.44 8.09
CA GLN A 159 -1.88 12.67 9.42
C GLN A 159 -0.39 12.34 9.50
N LYS A 160 0.05 11.24 8.86
CA LYS A 160 1.48 10.89 8.82
C LYS A 160 2.29 11.90 8.01
N ARG A 161 1.71 12.40 6.91
CA ARG A 161 2.37 13.42 6.09
C ARG A 161 2.46 14.75 6.83
N LEU A 162 1.40 15.15 7.52
CA LEU A 162 1.37 16.35 8.34
C LEU A 162 2.46 16.32 9.44
N ALA A 163 2.58 15.19 10.13
CA ALA A 163 3.61 14.96 11.13
C ALA A 163 5.04 15.00 10.53
N ALA A 164 5.25 14.41 9.35
CA ALA A 164 6.54 14.40 8.66
C ALA A 164 6.97 15.81 8.19
N LEU A 165 6.00 16.67 7.87
CA LEU A 165 6.23 18.07 7.49
C LEU A 165 6.38 18.99 8.72
N GLU A 166 6.20 18.48 9.95
CA GLU A 166 6.22 19.23 11.21
C GLU A 166 5.25 20.43 11.19
N LYS A 167 4.06 20.25 10.61
CA LYS A 167 3.02 21.26 10.42
C LYS A 167 1.74 20.90 11.17
N ARG A 168 0.84 21.89 11.32
CA ARG A 168 -0.46 21.76 11.97
C ARG A 168 -1.58 22.29 11.07
N VAL A 169 -2.81 21.91 11.34
CA VAL A 169 -3.98 22.53 10.72
C VAL A 169 -4.00 24.02 11.04
N GLY A 170 -4.23 24.85 10.03
CA GLY A 170 -4.13 26.32 10.08
C GLY A 170 -2.79 26.86 9.57
N ASP A 171 -1.73 26.04 9.48
CA ASP A 171 -0.45 26.50 8.94
C ASP A 171 -0.53 26.70 7.42
N ARG A 172 0.28 27.64 6.91
CA ARG A 172 0.51 27.79 5.48
C ARG A 172 1.77 27.06 5.06
N ILE A 173 1.69 26.41 3.91
CA ILE A 173 2.81 25.72 3.28
C ILE A 173 2.97 26.19 1.84
N LYS A 174 4.21 26.26 1.40
CA LYS A 174 4.56 26.50 0.00
C LYS A 174 5.08 25.21 -0.60
N ILE A 175 4.47 24.78 -1.71
CA ILE A 175 4.82 23.55 -2.39
C ILE A 175 5.39 23.88 -3.76
N PHE A 176 6.60 23.43 -4.03
CA PHE A 176 7.31 23.60 -5.29
C PHE A 176 7.06 22.39 -6.17
N GLY A 177 6.49 22.60 -7.35
CA GLY A 177 6.12 21.54 -8.27
C GLY A 177 7.32 20.77 -8.82
N VAL A 178 7.26 19.44 -8.80
CA VAL A 178 8.22 18.53 -9.40
C VAL A 178 7.75 18.13 -10.80
N ASN A 179 6.50 17.70 -10.94
CA ASN A 179 5.88 17.39 -12.23
C ASN A 179 5.42 18.68 -12.96
N TYR A 180 4.96 19.69 -12.24
CA TYR A 180 4.71 21.05 -12.75
C TYR A 180 5.89 21.94 -12.42
N ARG A 181 6.98 21.80 -13.18
CA ARG A 181 8.21 22.55 -12.93
C ARG A 181 7.96 24.06 -12.94
N ASP A 182 8.61 24.75 -12.01
CA ASP A 182 8.50 26.21 -11.83
C ASP A 182 7.12 26.71 -11.39
N LEU A 183 6.16 25.83 -11.12
CA LEU A 183 4.90 26.16 -10.49
C LEU A 183 5.05 26.07 -8.97
N GLU A 184 4.65 27.12 -8.28
CA GLU A 184 4.66 27.20 -6.81
C GLU A 184 3.22 27.35 -6.34
N LEU A 185 2.78 26.48 -5.42
CA LEU A 185 1.45 26.56 -4.81
C LEU A 185 1.58 26.97 -3.35
N GLU A 186 0.87 28.02 -2.95
CA GLU A 186 0.73 28.40 -1.54
C GLU A 186 -0.59 27.87 -1.01
N CYS A 187 -0.51 26.95 -0.05
CA CYS A 187 -1.68 26.27 0.49
C CYS A 187 -1.81 26.53 1.99
N GLU A 188 -3.05 26.60 2.46
CA GLU A 188 -3.41 26.60 3.87
C GLU A 188 -3.95 25.23 4.26
N ILE A 189 -3.43 24.64 5.32
CA ILE A 189 -3.86 23.32 5.80
C ILE A 189 -5.20 23.48 6.51
N VAL A 190 -6.28 23.09 5.84
CA VAL A 190 -7.65 23.26 6.34
C VAL A 190 -8.17 22.03 7.08
N GLY A 191 -7.49 20.89 6.98
CA GLY A 191 -7.89 19.67 7.67
C GLY A 191 -6.96 18.50 7.41
N THR A 192 -7.32 17.35 7.98
CA THR A 192 -6.57 16.10 7.83
C THR A 192 -7.46 14.98 7.35
N PHE A 193 -6.87 14.03 6.58
CA PHE A 193 -7.52 12.75 6.33
C PHE A 193 -7.59 11.93 7.63
N PRO A 194 -8.66 11.14 7.83
CA PRO A 194 -8.71 10.15 8.89
C PRO A 194 -7.56 9.14 8.74
N LEU A 195 -7.18 8.49 9.84
CA LEU A 195 -6.16 7.43 9.84
C LEU A 195 -6.54 6.31 8.87
N GLY A 196 -5.61 5.89 8.04
CA GLY A 196 -5.81 4.81 7.08
C GLY A 196 -5.06 5.02 5.77
N ARG A 197 -5.74 4.69 4.67
CA ARG A 197 -5.18 4.66 3.30
C ARG A 197 -4.54 5.98 2.84
N TYR A 198 -5.07 7.11 3.30
CA TYR A 198 -4.64 8.44 2.82
C TYR A 198 -3.68 9.16 3.77
N ASP A 199 -3.09 8.47 4.74
CA ASP A 199 -2.18 9.02 5.75
C ASP A 199 -0.97 9.80 5.20
N ASN A 200 -0.51 9.43 4.00
CA ASN A 200 0.64 10.05 3.34
C ASN A 200 0.27 10.92 2.13
N ASN A 201 -1.01 11.01 1.82
CA ASN A 201 -1.51 11.73 0.66
C ASN A 201 -2.03 13.11 1.05
N SER A 202 -2.25 13.96 0.06
CA SER A 202 -2.86 15.27 0.22
C SER A 202 -3.93 15.48 -0.84
N CYS A 203 -4.87 16.38 -0.59
CA CYS A 203 -5.85 16.81 -1.57
C CYS A 203 -5.83 18.33 -1.71
N ILE A 204 -5.81 18.82 -2.94
CA ILE A 204 -5.87 20.23 -3.32
C ILE A 204 -7.07 20.43 -4.23
N ASN A 205 -7.71 21.59 -4.13
CA ASN A 205 -8.78 21.95 -5.06
C ASN A 205 -8.22 22.04 -6.49
N ARG A 206 -8.82 21.29 -7.42
CA ARG A 206 -8.43 21.27 -8.84
C ARG A 206 -8.48 22.66 -9.48
N ASP A 207 -9.47 23.46 -9.12
CA ASP A 207 -9.63 24.80 -9.67
C ASP A 207 -8.49 25.72 -9.26
N TYR A 208 -7.89 25.51 -8.07
CA TYR A 208 -6.71 26.25 -7.64
C TYR A 208 -5.48 25.89 -8.47
N LEU A 209 -5.24 24.60 -8.73
CA LEU A 209 -4.16 24.17 -9.61
C LEU A 209 -4.31 24.76 -11.02
N ASN A 210 -5.52 24.68 -11.59
CA ASN A 210 -5.80 25.19 -12.93
C ASN A 210 -5.67 26.72 -13.00
N ALA A 211 -6.15 27.44 -12.01
CA ALA A 211 -5.97 28.90 -11.91
C ALA A 211 -4.50 29.30 -11.78
N SER A 212 -3.72 28.50 -11.04
CA SER A 212 -2.27 28.74 -10.90
C SER A 212 -1.51 28.50 -12.21
N LEU A 213 -1.93 27.52 -13.01
CA LEU A 213 -1.40 27.30 -14.37
C LEU A 213 -1.74 28.47 -15.32
N ASP A 214 -2.95 29.01 -15.22
CA ASP A 214 -3.36 30.17 -16.00
C ASP A 214 -2.59 31.43 -15.59
N ALA A 215 -2.39 31.62 -14.29
CA ALA A 215 -1.62 32.75 -13.75
C ALA A 215 -0.13 32.68 -14.09
N TYR A 216 0.42 31.49 -14.31
CA TYR A 216 1.83 31.29 -14.67
C TYR A 216 2.21 32.09 -15.93
N LYS A 217 1.33 32.14 -16.93
CA LYS A 217 1.54 32.94 -18.15
C LYS A 217 1.75 34.41 -17.86
N SER A 218 1.00 34.97 -16.91
CA SER A 218 1.09 36.36 -16.52
C SER A 218 2.39 36.68 -15.77
N SER A 219 2.91 35.73 -15.00
CA SER A 219 4.13 35.89 -14.19
C SER A 219 5.42 35.63 -14.97
N GLN A 220 5.41 34.69 -15.92
CA GLN A 220 6.60 34.23 -16.65
C GLN A 220 6.63 34.69 -18.12
N GLY A 221 5.61 35.37 -18.61
CA GLY A 221 5.50 35.85 -20.00
C GLY A 221 5.23 34.78 -21.04
N LYS A 222 5.19 33.50 -20.65
CA LYS A 222 4.90 32.35 -21.54
C LYS A 222 4.01 31.33 -20.82
N PRO A 223 3.14 30.59 -21.53
CA PRO A 223 2.33 29.56 -20.91
C PRO A 223 3.21 28.45 -20.33
N HIS A 224 2.73 27.85 -19.22
CA HIS A 224 3.37 26.65 -18.68
C HIS A 224 3.31 25.50 -19.71
N PRO A 225 4.32 24.63 -19.83
CA PRO A 225 4.29 23.49 -20.76
C PRO A 225 3.06 22.58 -20.60
N LEU A 226 2.51 22.49 -19.36
CA LEU A 226 1.30 21.73 -19.05
C LEU A 226 0.05 22.62 -18.89
N ALA A 227 0.03 23.79 -19.53
CA ALA A 227 -1.11 24.73 -19.49
C ALA A 227 -2.39 24.17 -20.14
N ASN A 228 -2.28 23.13 -20.96
CA ASN A 228 -3.42 22.49 -21.63
C ASN A 228 -4.36 21.74 -20.69
N LYS A 229 -4.08 21.76 -19.37
CA LYS A 229 -4.93 21.18 -18.32
C LYS A 229 -5.31 19.74 -18.65
N THR A 230 -4.37 18.82 -18.47
CA THR A 230 -4.58 17.39 -18.70
C THR A 230 -5.11 16.74 -17.43
N MET A 231 -5.97 15.73 -17.60
CA MET A 231 -6.44 14.85 -16.51
C MET A 231 -5.56 13.59 -16.47
N ASN A 232 -5.27 13.13 -15.27
CA ASN A 232 -4.56 11.87 -15.09
C ASN A 232 -5.51 10.69 -14.97
N LEU A 233 -6.64 10.86 -14.30
CA LEU A 233 -7.66 9.83 -14.09
C LEU A 233 -9.04 10.44 -14.16
N VAL A 234 -10.02 9.63 -14.59
CA VAL A 234 -11.44 9.89 -14.35
C VAL A 234 -12.01 8.66 -13.65
N TRP A 235 -12.65 8.88 -12.52
CA TRP A 235 -13.37 7.83 -11.82
C TRP A 235 -14.85 7.95 -12.14
N VAL A 236 -15.47 6.81 -12.42
CA VAL A 236 -16.91 6.68 -12.63
C VAL A 236 -17.47 5.64 -11.68
N LYS A 237 -18.60 5.93 -11.06
CA LYS A 237 -19.29 5.06 -10.11
C LYS A 237 -20.55 4.52 -10.75
N VAL A 238 -20.70 3.20 -10.74
CA VAL A 238 -21.87 2.48 -11.27
C VAL A 238 -22.46 1.57 -10.19
N PRO A 239 -23.77 1.22 -10.28
CA PRO A 239 -24.42 0.46 -9.22
C PRO A 239 -23.88 -0.97 -9.09
N ASP A 240 -23.57 -1.62 -10.20
CA ASP A 240 -23.24 -3.05 -10.25
C ASP A 240 -22.29 -3.39 -11.40
N ARG A 241 -21.93 -4.68 -11.47
CA ARG A 241 -20.98 -5.21 -12.46
C ARG A 241 -21.52 -5.20 -13.88
N GLU A 242 -22.83 -5.36 -14.05
CA GLU A 242 -23.46 -5.38 -15.38
C GLU A 242 -23.43 -3.96 -15.97
N SER A 243 -23.85 -2.97 -15.18
CA SER A 243 -23.74 -1.55 -15.54
C SER A 243 -22.28 -1.15 -15.83
N PHE A 244 -21.32 -1.69 -15.09
CA PHE A 244 -19.90 -1.44 -15.34
C PHE A 244 -19.47 -2.01 -16.70
N ALA A 245 -19.90 -3.22 -17.06
CA ALA A 245 -19.57 -3.82 -18.34
C ALA A 245 -20.11 -2.97 -19.50
N GLN A 246 -21.33 -2.46 -19.38
CA GLN A 246 -21.94 -1.60 -20.41
C GLN A 246 -21.23 -0.25 -20.51
N VAL A 247 -20.98 0.45 -19.40
CA VAL A 247 -20.20 1.71 -19.41
C VAL A 247 -18.79 1.49 -19.92
N SER A 248 -18.19 0.35 -19.62
CA SER A 248 -16.86 -0.02 -20.13
C SER A 248 -16.86 -0.16 -21.65
N ASP A 249 -17.89 -0.80 -22.20
CA ASP A 249 -18.05 -0.94 -23.67
C ASP A 249 -18.30 0.42 -24.32
N GLN A 250 -19.18 1.25 -23.75
CA GLN A 250 -19.46 2.60 -24.22
C GLN A 250 -18.17 3.45 -24.30
N ILE A 251 -17.34 3.45 -23.26
CA ILE A 251 -16.10 4.23 -23.21
C ILE A 251 -15.04 3.67 -24.14
N ASN A 252 -14.77 2.35 -24.10
CA ASN A 252 -13.71 1.73 -24.88
C ASN A 252 -13.95 1.80 -26.40
N ASN A 253 -15.23 1.79 -26.82
CA ASN A 253 -15.64 1.83 -28.23
C ASN A 253 -16.08 3.24 -28.69
N SER A 254 -15.90 4.25 -27.86
CA SER A 254 -16.26 5.61 -28.23
C SER A 254 -15.29 6.21 -29.24
N PRO A 255 -15.74 6.68 -30.42
CA PRO A 255 -14.91 7.37 -31.39
C PRO A 255 -14.42 8.73 -30.91
N MET A 256 -14.99 9.26 -29.83
CA MET A 256 -14.60 10.56 -29.26
C MET A 256 -13.22 10.51 -28.60
N PHE A 257 -12.76 9.32 -28.21
CA PHE A 257 -11.45 9.12 -27.55
C PHE A 257 -10.43 8.48 -28.50
N ALA A 258 -10.23 9.10 -29.66
CA ALA A 258 -9.31 8.59 -30.66
C ALA A 258 -7.85 8.98 -30.41
N SER A 259 -7.60 10.16 -29.83
CA SER A 259 -6.25 10.67 -29.61
C SER A 259 -6.19 11.58 -28.37
N PRO A 260 -5.72 11.10 -27.25
CA PRO A 260 -5.26 9.73 -26.97
C PRO A 260 -6.42 8.73 -26.75
N PRO A 261 -6.24 7.43 -27.09
CA PRO A 261 -7.23 6.42 -26.79
C PRO A 261 -7.27 6.13 -25.28
N VAL A 262 -8.46 5.94 -24.74
CA VAL A 262 -8.69 5.65 -23.33
C VAL A 262 -9.09 4.21 -23.10
N LYS A 263 -8.97 3.75 -21.88
CA LYS A 263 -9.52 2.50 -21.35
C LYS A 263 -10.11 2.73 -19.98
N ILE A 264 -11.09 1.93 -19.61
CA ILE A 264 -11.64 1.89 -18.28
C ILE A 264 -11.36 0.52 -17.65
N GLU A 265 -10.96 0.52 -16.40
CA GLU A 265 -10.69 -0.68 -15.61
C GLU A 265 -11.28 -0.47 -14.22
N THR A 266 -11.65 -1.56 -13.52
CA THR A 266 -11.98 -1.46 -12.09
C THR A 266 -10.71 -1.15 -11.29
N ALA A 267 -10.84 -0.57 -10.10
CA ALA A 267 -9.69 -0.31 -9.23
C ALA A 267 -8.89 -1.60 -8.95
N SER A 268 -9.59 -2.73 -8.76
CA SER A 268 -8.99 -4.04 -8.57
C SER A 268 -8.33 -4.58 -9.85
N SER A 269 -8.94 -4.41 -11.02
CA SER A 269 -8.35 -4.85 -12.28
C SER A 269 -7.16 -3.99 -12.69
N GLY A 270 -7.18 -2.68 -12.43
CA GLY A 270 -6.03 -1.80 -12.65
C GLY A 270 -4.82 -2.22 -11.82
N VAL A 271 -5.02 -2.54 -10.54
CA VAL A 271 -3.98 -3.11 -9.68
C VAL A 271 -3.56 -4.50 -10.15
N ALA A 272 -4.52 -5.35 -10.51
CA ALA A 272 -4.23 -6.69 -11.03
C ALA A 272 -3.40 -6.63 -12.33
N ASN A 273 -3.68 -5.72 -13.25
CA ASN A 273 -2.91 -5.53 -14.47
C ASN A 273 -1.49 -5.01 -14.19
N PHE A 274 -1.34 -4.08 -13.24
CA PHE A 274 -0.02 -3.65 -12.77
C PHE A 274 0.74 -4.83 -12.16
N LEU A 275 0.09 -5.65 -11.32
CA LEU A 275 0.68 -6.83 -10.71
C LEU A 275 0.92 -7.96 -11.73
N ALA A 276 0.16 -8.01 -12.82
CA ALA A 276 0.38 -8.99 -13.89
C ALA A 276 1.78 -8.83 -14.54
N ALA A 277 2.31 -7.62 -14.60
CA ALA A 277 3.69 -7.38 -15.02
C ALA A 277 4.73 -8.03 -14.09
N TYR A 278 4.36 -8.28 -12.84
CA TYR A 278 5.19 -8.94 -11.83
C TYR A 278 4.74 -10.37 -11.53
N LYS A 279 3.81 -10.91 -12.32
CA LYS A 279 3.20 -12.24 -12.09
C LYS A 279 4.23 -13.35 -11.96
N ASP A 280 5.26 -13.33 -12.81
CA ASP A 280 6.31 -14.34 -12.77
C ASP A 280 7.14 -14.23 -11.49
N LEU A 281 7.45 -13.01 -11.07
CA LEU A 281 8.14 -12.75 -9.80
C LEU A 281 7.30 -13.22 -8.60
N LEU A 282 6.02 -12.91 -8.57
CA LEU A 282 5.10 -13.35 -7.51
C LEU A 282 4.95 -14.88 -7.48
N THR A 283 4.91 -15.50 -8.66
CA THR A 283 4.88 -16.95 -8.79
C THR A 283 6.15 -17.58 -8.25
N ILE A 284 7.32 -17.04 -8.55
CA ILE A 284 8.61 -17.48 -8.01
C ILE A 284 8.66 -17.32 -6.49
N LEU A 285 8.20 -16.20 -5.96
CA LEU A 285 8.13 -15.95 -4.51
C LEU A 285 7.25 -16.99 -3.81
N ARG A 286 6.08 -17.29 -4.37
CA ARG A 286 5.10 -18.20 -3.77
C ARG A 286 5.52 -19.68 -3.90
N TRP A 287 5.95 -20.10 -5.08
CA TRP A 287 6.12 -21.52 -5.42
C TRP A 287 7.57 -22.02 -5.38
N ALA A 288 8.55 -21.14 -5.46
CA ALA A 288 9.96 -21.51 -5.39
C ALA A 288 10.63 -21.03 -4.11
N LEU A 289 10.54 -19.74 -3.82
CA LEU A 289 11.30 -19.14 -2.70
C LEU A 289 10.77 -19.59 -1.34
N ALA A 290 9.47 -19.55 -1.10
CA ALA A 290 8.88 -19.96 0.18
C ALA A 290 9.15 -21.44 0.51
N PRO A 291 8.91 -22.42 -0.39
CA PRO A 291 9.29 -23.81 -0.15
C PRO A 291 10.81 -24.02 0.04
N SER A 292 11.64 -23.28 -0.70
CA SER A 292 13.11 -23.35 -0.55
C SER A 292 13.56 -22.90 0.84
N ILE A 293 12.95 -21.86 1.40
CA ILE A 293 13.25 -21.39 2.76
C ILE A 293 12.81 -22.44 3.78
N ILE A 294 11.65 -23.06 3.60
CA ILE A 294 11.17 -24.14 4.48
C ILE A 294 12.13 -25.35 4.41
N ALA A 295 12.58 -25.73 3.21
CA ALA A 295 13.56 -26.78 3.04
C ALA A 295 14.89 -26.45 3.72
N THR A 296 15.36 -25.21 3.55
CA THR A 296 16.58 -24.72 4.22
C THR A 296 16.43 -24.77 5.74
N LEU A 297 15.28 -24.35 6.26
CA LEU A 297 14.97 -24.43 7.69
C LEU A 297 15.03 -25.89 8.20
N ALA A 298 14.45 -26.81 7.45
CA ALA A 298 14.48 -28.23 7.79
C ALA A 298 15.93 -28.78 7.83
N VAL A 299 16.77 -28.40 6.86
CA VAL A 299 18.18 -28.78 6.83
C VAL A 299 18.96 -28.18 8.01
N VAL A 300 18.74 -26.92 8.33
CA VAL A 300 19.38 -26.25 9.49
C VAL A 300 19.01 -26.95 10.80
N ILE A 301 17.73 -27.23 11.00
CA ILE A 301 17.27 -27.94 12.21
C ILE A 301 17.83 -29.36 12.24
N SER A 302 17.79 -30.10 11.13
CA SER A 302 18.34 -31.45 11.04
C SER A 302 19.84 -31.50 11.37
N ASN A 303 20.59 -30.53 10.85
CA ASN A 303 22.02 -30.41 11.15
C ASN A 303 22.29 -30.10 12.62
N ALA A 304 21.49 -29.17 13.22
CA ALA A 304 21.56 -28.85 14.63
C ALA A 304 21.25 -30.08 15.54
N ILE A 305 20.26 -30.88 15.15
CA ILE A 305 19.92 -32.14 15.84
C ILE A 305 21.09 -33.12 15.74
N SER A 306 21.64 -33.31 14.52
CA SER A 306 22.76 -34.25 14.27
C SER A 306 23.98 -33.92 15.12
N ILE A 307 24.37 -32.64 15.19
CA ILE A 307 25.45 -32.15 16.03
C ILE A 307 25.14 -32.43 17.51
N SER A 308 23.92 -32.10 17.97
CA SER A 308 23.49 -32.35 19.34
C SER A 308 23.60 -33.82 19.74
N VAL A 309 23.17 -34.72 18.87
CA VAL A 309 23.26 -36.17 19.09
C VAL A 309 24.73 -36.63 19.17
N ARG A 310 25.60 -36.15 18.30
CA ARG A 310 27.03 -36.52 18.28
C ARG A 310 27.72 -36.08 19.56
N GLU A 311 27.53 -34.87 20.01
CA GLU A 311 28.14 -34.32 21.20
C GLU A 311 27.72 -35.04 22.48
N ARG A 312 26.47 -35.55 22.50
CA ARG A 312 25.87 -36.18 23.71
C ARG A 312 25.83 -37.69 23.64
N ARG A 313 26.61 -38.32 22.76
CA ARG A 313 26.62 -39.78 22.64
C ARG A 313 26.85 -40.52 23.97
N LYS A 314 27.78 -40.00 24.80
CA LYS A 314 28.10 -40.60 26.11
C LYS A 314 26.91 -40.45 27.08
N GLU A 315 26.23 -39.30 27.09
CA GLU A 315 25.05 -39.04 27.95
C GLU A 315 23.90 -39.94 27.54
N MET A 316 23.63 -40.10 26.24
CA MET A 316 22.59 -40.99 25.73
C MET A 316 22.86 -42.45 26.04
N ALA A 317 24.16 -42.86 26.02
CA ALA A 317 24.54 -44.19 26.44
C ALA A 317 24.25 -44.43 27.94
N VAL A 318 24.56 -43.47 28.81
CA VAL A 318 24.23 -43.52 30.23
C VAL A 318 22.72 -43.60 30.45
N LEU A 319 21.93 -42.79 29.76
CA LEU A 319 20.46 -42.87 29.85
C LEU A 319 19.93 -44.25 29.44
N LYS A 320 20.53 -44.85 28.39
CA LYS A 320 20.19 -46.22 27.99
C LYS A 320 20.53 -47.28 29.04
N VAL A 321 21.66 -47.13 29.72
CA VAL A 321 22.06 -48.01 30.81
C VAL A 321 21.15 -47.89 32.04
N ILE A 322 20.64 -46.67 32.30
CA ILE A 322 19.69 -46.40 33.40
C ILE A 322 18.25 -46.93 33.06
N GLY A 323 18.03 -47.44 31.86
CA GLY A 323 16.77 -48.06 31.45
C GLY A 323 15.82 -47.18 30.58
N PHE A 324 16.31 -46.05 30.04
CA PHE A 324 15.48 -45.27 29.10
C PHE A 324 15.39 -46.02 27.77
N GLN A 325 14.15 -46.13 27.27
CA GLN A 325 13.88 -46.72 25.96
C GLN A 325 14.40 -45.80 24.81
N PRO A 326 14.81 -46.37 23.65
CA PRO A 326 15.28 -45.61 22.52
C PRO A 326 14.31 -44.50 22.08
N ASN A 327 12.99 -44.79 22.11
CA ASN A 327 11.93 -43.82 21.78
C ASN A 327 11.90 -42.64 22.75
N GLN A 328 12.14 -42.86 24.02
CA GLN A 328 12.19 -41.79 25.05
C GLN A 328 13.39 -40.87 24.84
N ILE A 329 14.53 -41.42 24.44
CA ILE A 329 15.74 -40.65 24.11
C ILE A 329 15.50 -39.86 22.83
N MET A 330 14.88 -40.45 21.82
CA MET A 330 14.49 -39.77 20.58
C MET A 330 13.54 -38.60 20.85
N PHE A 331 12.49 -38.80 21.65
CA PHE A 331 11.56 -37.74 22.04
C PHE A 331 12.23 -36.61 22.83
N LEU A 332 13.26 -36.91 23.61
CA LEU A 332 14.02 -35.90 24.35
C LEU A 332 14.80 -35.00 23.37
N VAL A 333 15.46 -35.58 22.37
CA VAL A 333 16.21 -34.84 21.34
C VAL A 333 15.29 -34.04 20.42
N LEU A 334 14.22 -34.66 19.91
CA LEU A 334 13.24 -33.98 19.07
C LEU A 334 12.52 -32.88 19.85
N GLY A 335 12.17 -33.13 21.12
CA GLY A 335 11.55 -32.14 21.98
C GLY A 335 12.40 -30.89 22.21
N GLU A 336 13.72 -31.08 22.31
CA GLU A 336 14.68 -29.94 22.38
C GLU A 336 14.62 -29.11 21.10
N ALA A 337 14.65 -29.74 19.92
CA ALA A 337 14.61 -29.06 18.65
C ALA A 337 13.25 -28.36 18.39
N ILE A 338 12.14 -29.05 18.72
CA ILE A 338 10.79 -28.48 18.56
C ILE A 338 10.62 -27.29 19.52
N LEU A 339 11.04 -27.41 20.78
CA LEU A 339 10.93 -26.30 21.73
C LEU A 339 11.72 -25.08 21.27
N LEU A 340 12.94 -25.29 20.77
CA LEU A 340 13.78 -24.24 20.20
C LEU A 340 13.12 -23.59 19.00
N GLY A 341 12.58 -24.38 18.07
CA GLY A 341 11.88 -23.89 16.88
C GLY A 341 10.62 -23.10 17.22
N VAL A 342 9.80 -23.60 18.12
CA VAL A 342 8.57 -22.91 18.56
C VAL A 342 8.90 -21.61 19.27
N VAL A 343 9.83 -21.60 20.21
CA VAL A 343 10.22 -20.38 20.94
C VAL A 343 10.84 -19.35 20.01
N ALA A 344 11.81 -19.75 19.18
CA ALA A 344 12.46 -18.85 18.22
C ALA A 344 11.47 -18.33 17.16
N GLY A 345 10.62 -19.20 16.64
CA GLY A 345 9.58 -18.84 15.66
C GLY A 345 8.57 -17.88 16.22
N SER A 346 8.07 -18.13 17.44
CA SER A 346 7.11 -17.24 18.11
C SER A 346 7.72 -15.87 18.40
N ILE A 347 8.95 -15.82 18.92
CA ILE A 347 9.66 -14.55 19.16
C ILE A 347 9.85 -13.79 17.86
N SER A 348 10.25 -14.47 16.78
CA SER A 348 10.43 -13.85 15.47
C SER A 348 9.11 -13.31 14.90
N SER A 349 8.06 -14.11 14.90
CA SER A 349 6.75 -13.70 14.36
C SER A 349 6.15 -12.53 15.14
N ILE A 350 6.11 -12.62 16.47
CA ILE A 350 5.61 -11.54 17.34
C ILE A 350 6.50 -10.28 17.21
N GLY A 351 7.81 -10.45 17.19
CA GLY A 351 8.77 -9.37 17.02
C GLY A 351 8.60 -8.67 15.67
N THR A 352 8.41 -9.44 14.58
CA THR A 352 8.15 -8.92 13.24
C THR A 352 6.84 -8.13 13.21
N TYR A 353 5.76 -8.70 13.74
CA TYR A 353 4.47 -8.04 13.82
C TYR A 353 4.58 -6.70 14.57
N PHE A 354 5.21 -6.69 15.74
CA PHE A 354 5.35 -5.48 16.55
C PHE A 354 6.25 -4.46 15.86
N PHE A 355 7.41 -4.87 15.36
CA PHE A 355 8.38 -3.98 14.71
C PHE A 355 7.80 -3.34 13.44
N VAL A 356 7.22 -4.15 12.55
CA VAL A 356 6.69 -3.63 11.29
C VAL A 356 5.44 -2.79 11.53
N ASN A 357 4.48 -3.25 12.34
CA ASN A 357 3.21 -2.55 12.49
C ASN A 357 3.28 -1.33 13.44
N ARG A 358 4.10 -1.40 14.50
CA ARG A 358 4.19 -0.33 15.51
C ARG A 358 5.35 0.63 15.30
N VAL A 359 6.52 0.13 14.89
CA VAL A 359 7.72 0.96 14.72
C VAL A 359 7.79 1.52 13.31
N MET A 360 7.61 0.69 12.28
CA MET A 360 7.66 1.13 10.88
C MET A 360 6.32 1.69 10.37
N GLY A 361 5.21 1.44 11.04
CA GLY A 361 3.88 1.86 10.60
C GLY A 361 3.36 1.08 9.39
N GLY A 362 3.83 -0.15 9.19
CA GLY A 362 3.54 -1.03 8.07
C GLY A 362 4.64 -1.06 7.01
N ILE A 363 4.53 -1.98 6.05
CA ILE A 363 5.46 -2.07 4.92
C ILE A 363 5.09 -1.01 3.90
N PRO A 364 6.00 -0.09 3.51
CA PRO A 364 5.71 0.93 2.51
C PRO A 364 5.50 0.28 1.14
N PHE A 365 4.41 0.63 0.48
CA PHE A 365 4.13 0.15 -0.87
C PHE A 365 4.44 1.24 -1.90
N PRO A 366 5.10 0.93 -3.01
CA PRO A 366 5.59 1.94 -3.95
C PRO A 366 4.49 2.58 -4.81
N ILE A 367 3.24 2.15 -4.69
CA ILE A 367 2.11 2.74 -5.41
C ILE A 367 1.47 3.83 -4.55
N ALA A 368 1.30 5.02 -5.13
CA ALA A 368 0.83 6.23 -4.44
C ALA A 368 -0.54 6.10 -3.74
N PHE A 369 -1.35 5.12 -4.14
CA PHE A 369 -2.69 4.86 -3.57
C PHE A 369 -2.69 3.98 -2.31
N PHE A 370 -1.55 3.36 -1.96
CA PHE A 370 -1.42 2.48 -0.81
C PHE A 370 -0.26 2.96 0.05
N SER A 371 -0.55 3.54 1.21
CA SER A 371 0.48 4.14 2.05
C SER A 371 1.38 3.12 2.74
N SER A 372 0.80 2.08 3.26
CA SER A 372 1.50 0.96 3.92
C SER A 372 0.51 -0.15 4.25
N PHE A 373 0.96 -1.38 4.32
CA PHE A 373 0.14 -2.49 4.74
C PHE A 373 0.70 -3.17 5.99
N PRO A 374 -0.17 -3.68 6.89
CA PRO A 374 0.28 -4.38 8.09
C PRO A 374 0.85 -5.76 7.75
N VAL A 375 1.74 -6.26 8.59
CA VAL A 375 2.11 -7.67 8.64
C VAL A 375 0.96 -8.44 9.28
N LEU A 376 0.51 -9.50 8.62
CA LEU A 376 -0.57 -10.40 9.07
C LEU A 376 -0.05 -11.43 10.08
#